data_92ab16b3438c6aec0478764a14d18566
#
_entry.id   92ab16b3438c6aec0478764a14d18566
#
_cell.length_a   1.000
_cell.length_b   1.000
_cell.length_c   1.000
_cell.angle_alpha   90.00
_cell.angle_beta   90.00
_cell.angle_gamma   90.00
#
_symmetry.space_group_name_H-M   'P 1'
#
loop_
_entity.id
_entity.type
_entity.pdbx_description
1 polymer ?
#
loop_
_entity_poly.entity_id
_entity_poly.type
_entity_poly.pdbx_seq_one_letter_code
_entity_poly.pdbx_strand_id
1 'polypeptide(L)'
;MEHLQGALRTYTWGSRTLLADLRGTASPAPNPEAELWFGAHPAAPSTIDGRGLDERIADDPRAALGERVVDTFGEQLPFLLKLLAAGAPLSLQAHPSKEQACAGFEREEDSGLDLHDPRRNYKDPNHKPELIVALTPFQALAGFRPFTRTAELLEVLDAPGLNRYTAMVDPADEEASLRALFTTLVSLPRKAAVALVEEVEHKARVLVESRPARLADWMHDVLAMYLELVEAYPGDIGALAALLLNYFNLQPGEALYLDAGQLHAYQHGLGVEIMANSDNVLRGGLTSKHVDVPELVRVLKFSALTSPRPQTQPNATGEEFLLPIEDFRLSRHRLSAEATLKVETDGPAIVLCTSGEAEGSAPGGATCALRPGEAVWIPASDPRPEFRARQGGQAELFYASV
;
A
#
# COMPACT_ATOMS: atom_id res chain seq x y z
N MET A 1 -15.20 12.93 -19.74
CA MET A 1 -15.53 11.99 -18.66
C MET A 1 -15.95 10.67 -19.31
N GLU A 2 -15.22 9.58 -19.05
CA GLU A 2 -15.35 8.29 -19.72
C GLU A 2 -15.28 7.16 -18.71
N HIS A 3 -16.10 6.11 -18.86
CA HIS A 3 -16.09 4.96 -17.96
C HIS A 3 -14.73 4.25 -18.06
N LEU A 4 -14.07 4.04 -16.91
CA LEU A 4 -12.76 3.42 -16.82
C LEU A 4 -12.89 1.99 -16.30
N GLN A 5 -12.66 1.01 -17.18
CA GLN A 5 -12.66 -0.38 -16.78
C GLN A 5 -11.34 -0.74 -16.09
N GLY A 6 -11.41 -1.08 -14.81
CA GLY A 6 -10.26 -1.47 -14.03
C GLY A 6 -9.65 -2.81 -14.45
N ALA A 7 -8.33 -2.94 -14.31
CA ALA A 7 -7.59 -4.16 -14.58
C ALA A 7 -7.48 -5.04 -13.32
N LEU A 8 -8.14 -6.20 -13.31
CA LEU A 8 -8.14 -7.15 -12.19
C LEU A 8 -6.82 -7.94 -12.13
N ARG A 9 -6.22 -8.00 -10.92
CA ARG A 9 -5.01 -8.78 -10.63
C ARG A 9 -5.34 -9.92 -9.67
N THR A 10 -4.92 -11.13 -10.04
CA THR A 10 -5.28 -12.38 -9.35
C THR A 10 -4.08 -13.00 -8.63
N TYR A 11 -3.41 -12.22 -7.78
CA TYR A 11 -2.31 -12.75 -6.97
C TYR A 11 -2.83 -13.72 -5.91
N THR A 12 -2.01 -14.69 -5.52
CA THR A 12 -2.38 -15.78 -4.59
C THR A 12 -2.79 -15.30 -3.20
N TRP A 13 -2.30 -14.15 -2.76
CA TRP A 13 -2.66 -13.53 -1.49
C TRP A 13 -4.00 -12.78 -1.52
N GLY A 14 -4.62 -12.64 -2.70
CA GLY A 14 -5.88 -11.93 -2.85
C GLY A 14 -7.04 -12.62 -2.11
N SER A 15 -8.01 -11.82 -1.69
CA SER A 15 -9.26 -12.31 -1.13
C SER A 15 -10.18 -12.86 -2.24
N ARG A 16 -10.96 -13.89 -1.91
CA ARG A 16 -11.99 -14.41 -2.82
C ARG A 16 -13.37 -13.78 -2.56
N THR A 17 -13.47 -12.94 -1.54
CA THR A 17 -14.75 -12.36 -1.13
C THR A 17 -14.75 -10.82 -1.17
N LEU A 18 -13.72 -10.15 -0.66
CA LEU A 18 -13.73 -8.71 -0.41
C LEU A 18 -14.02 -7.85 -1.66
N LEU A 19 -13.33 -8.08 -2.79
CA LEU A 19 -13.61 -7.37 -4.05
C LEU A 19 -14.90 -7.85 -4.70
N ALA A 20 -15.19 -9.15 -4.63
CA ALA A 20 -16.42 -9.72 -5.17
C ALA A 20 -17.66 -9.15 -4.47
N ASP A 21 -17.63 -9.07 -3.14
CA ASP A 21 -18.72 -8.50 -2.33
C ASP A 21 -18.90 -7.00 -2.61
N LEU A 22 -17.79 -6.23 -2.65
CA LEU A 22 -17.86 -4.80 -2.98
C LEU A 22 -18.50 -4.56 -4.34
N ARG A 23 -18.14 -5.36 -5.35
CA ARG A 23 -18.62 -5.23 -6.73
C ARG A 23 -19.99 -5.87 -6.97
N GLY A 24 -20.55 -6.57 -5.97
CA GLY A 24 -21.81 -7.32 -6.12
C GLY A 24 -21.72 -8.46 -7.14
N THR A 25 -20.53 -9.05 -7.31
CA THR A 25 -20.30 -10.22 -8.19
C THR A 25 -20.40 -11.53 -7.41
N ALA A 26 -20.26 -12.68 -8.08
CA ALA A 26 -20.32 -13.98 -7.40
C ALA A 26 -19.24 -14.10 -6.31
N SER A 27 -19.67 -14.35 -5.07
CA SER A 27 -18.81 -14.47 -3.90
C SER A 27 -19.05 -15.80 -3.19
N PRO A 28 -18.00 -16.58 -2.85
CA PRO A 28 -16.60 -16.30 -3.16
C PRO A 28 -16.28 -16.40 -4.66
N ALA A 29 -15.38 -15.55 -5.14
CA ALA A 29 -14.89 -15.59 -6.51
C ALA A 29 -14.17 -16.92 -6.80
N PRO A 30 -14.16 -17.42 -8.06
CA PRO A 30 -13.51 -18.69 -8.40
C PRO A 30 -11.97 -18.66 -8.20
N ASN A 31 -11.36 -17.49 -8.35
CA ASN A 31 -9.93 -17.25 -8.09
C ASN A 31 -9.76 -16.13 -7.08
N PRO A 32 -8.58 -16.02 -6.40
CA PRO A 32 -8.26 -14.84 -5.61
C PRO A 32 -8.35 -13.57 -6.46
N GLU A 33 -9.02 -12.54 -5.95
CA GLU A 33 -9.05 -11.19 -6.51
C GLU A 33 -8.24 -10.29 -5.57
N ALA A 34 -7.02 -9.97 -5.97
CA ALA A 34 -6.06 -9.28 -5.11
C ALA A 34 -6.16 -7.77 -5.23
N GLU A 35 -6.19 -7.27 -6.45
CA GLU A 35 -6.21 -5.84 -6.75
C GLU A 35 -7.07 -5.56 -7.98
N LEU A 36 -7.71 -4.39 -7.98
CA LEU A 36 -8.37 -3.82 -9.16
C LEU A 36 -7.71 -2.46 -9.43
N TRP A 37 -6.98 -2.36 -10.53
CA TRP A 37 -6.17 -1.20 -10.90
C TRP A 37 -6.93 -0.21 -11.76
N PHE A 38 -6.79 1.07 -11.45
CA PHE A 38 -7.34 2.20 -12.21
C PHE A 38 -6.20 3.17 -12.53
N GLY A 39 -5.76 3.16 -13.77
CA GLY A 39 -4.63 3.97 -14.24
C GLY A 39 -4.03 3.47 -15.54
N ALA A 40 -2.90 4.06 -15.91
CA ALA A 40 -2.19 3.81 -17.16
C ALA A 40 -0.89 2.99 -16.95
N HIS A 41 -0.85 2.13 -15.92
CA HIS A 41 0.35 1.35 -15.61
C HIS A 41 0.66 0.34 -16.73
N PRO A 42 1.89 0.31 -17.29
CA PRO A 42 2.20 -0.50 -18.47
C PRO A 42 2.03 -2.01 -18.27
N ALA A 43 2.15 -2.51 -17.03
CA ALA A 43 1.95 -3.93 -16.74
C ALA A 43 0.47 -4.37 -16.84
N ALA A 44 -0.50 -3.45 -16.66
CA ALA A 44 -1.93 -3.72 -16.77
C ALA A 44 -2.71 -2.40 -16.81
N PRO A 45 -2.74 -1.70 -17.94
CA PRO A 45 -3.51 -0.46 -18.08
C PRO A 45 -5.00 -0.74 -17.96
N SER A 46 -5.72 0.18 -17.35
CA SER A 46 -7.18 0.21 -17.43
C SER A 46 -7.62 0.52 -18.85
N THR A 47 -8.84 0.15 -19.20
CA THR A 47 -9.33 0.34 -20.57
C THR A 47 -10.55 1.27 -20.63
N ILE A 48 -10.68 1.98 -21.72
CA ILE A 48 -11.85 2.77 -22.11
C ILE A 48 -12.29 2.25 -23.48
N ASP A 49 -13.51 1.71 -23.57
CA ASP A 49 -14.03 1.09 -24.78
C ASP A 49 -13.10 0.03 -25.40
N GLY A 50 -12.42 -0.74 -24.51
CA GLY A 50 -11.50 -1.82 -24.90
C GLY A 50 -10.10 -1.37 -25.33
N ARG A 51 -9.79 -0.05 -25.28
CA ARG A 51 -8.48 0.52 -25.58
C ARG A 51 -7.77 0.92 -24.26
N GLY A 52 -6.46 0.66 -24.15
CA GLY A 52 -5.66 1.02 -22.99
C GLY A 52 -5.63 2.52 -22.69
N LEU A 53 -5.68 2.87 -21.40
CA LEU A 53 -5.59 4.28 -21.00
C LEU A 53 -4.19 4.86 -21.30
N ASP A 54 -3.15 4.06 -21.24
CA ASP A 54 -1.78 4.41 -21.65
C ASP A 54 -1.71 4.80 -23.12
N GLU A 55 -2.34 4.02 -24.01
CA GLU A 55 -2.43 4.34 -25.45
C GLU A 55 -3.24 5.61 -25.69
N ARG A 56 -4.32 5.82 -24.93
CA ARG A 56 -5.15 7.03 -25.03
C ARG A 56 -4.41 8.30 -24.60
N ILE A 57 -3.60 8.18 -23.54
CA ILE A 57 -2.72 9.28 -23.11
C ILE A 57 -1.66 9.57 -24.18
N ALA A 58 -1.06 8.54 -24.77
CA ALA A 58 -0.03 8.70 -25.78
C ALA A 58 -0.52 9.37 -27.07
N ASP A 59 -1.81 9.30 -27.42
CA ASP A 59 -2.37 9.99 -28.58
C ASP A 59 -2.30 11.53 -28.47
N ASP A 60 -2.61 12.08 -27.29
CA ASP A 60 -2.52 13.51 -27.00
C ASP A 60 -2.26 13.70 -25.49
N PRO A 61 -0.99 13.60 -25.06
CA PRO A 61 -0.62 13.70 -23.65
C PRO A 61 -1.06 15.03 -23.01
N ARG A 62 -1.00 16.14 -23.75
CA ARG A 62 -1.38 17.45 -23.21
C ARG A 62 -2.88 17.60 -23.01
N ALA A 63 -3.69 17.08 -23.91
CA ALA A 63 -5.14 17.05 -23.72
C ALA A 63 -5.55 16.10 -22.58
N ALA A 64 -4.87 14.96 -22.47
CA ALA A 64 -5.15 13.95 -21.45
C ALA A 64 -4.70 14.37 -20.04
N LEU A 65 -3.47 14.86 -19.90
CA LEU A 65 -2.80 15.11 -18.62
C LEU A 65 -2.73 16.59 -18.23
N GLY A 66 -2.81 17.52 -19.19
CA GLY A 66 -2.60 18.95 -18.99
C GLY A 66 -1.13 19.35 -19.05
N GLU A 67 -0.88 20.63 -19.36
CA GLU A 67 0.46 21.21 -19.54
C GLU A 67 1.34 20.98 -18.28
N ARG A 68 0.83 21.33 -17.09
CA ARG A 68 1.57 21.24 -15.84
C ARG A 68 2.05 19.81 -15.56
N VAL A 69 1.18 18.83 -15.75
CA VAL A 69 1.51 17.42 -15.46
C VAL A 69 2.53 16.88 -16.44
N VAL A 70 2.37 17.19 -17.74
CA VAL A 70 3.34 16.81 -18.78
C VAL A 70 4.72 17.44 -18.52
N ASP A 71 4.76 18.73 -18.16
CA ASP A 71 6.02 19.43 -17.92
C ASP A 71 6.73 18.93 -16.64
N THR A 72 5.97 18.42 -15.64
CA THR A 72 6.53 17.94 -14.36
C THR A 72 6.90 16.46 -14.39
N PHE A 73 6.03 15.61 -14.95
CA PHE A 73 6.11 14.15 -14.86
C PHE A 73 6.34 13.45 -16.22
N GLY A 74 6.37 14.21 -17.31
CA GLY A 74 6.42 13.66 -18.67
C GLY A 74 5.04 13.23 -19.18
N GLU A 75 5.04 12.49 -20.28
CA GLU A 75 3.82 12.09 -21.01
C GLU A 75 3.15 10.83 -20.40
N GLN A 76 3.13 10.74 -19.09
CA GLN A 76 2.56 9.58 -18.35
C GLN A 76 1.75 10.03 -17.14
N LEU A 77 0.71 9.26 -16.81
CA LEU A 77 -0.03 9.45 -15.57
C LEU A 77 0.88 9.12 -14.39
N PRO A 78 1.17 10.04 -13.47
CA PRO A 78 2.17 9.82 -12.43
C PRO A 78 1.71 8.91 -11.28
N PHE A 79 0.45 8.50 -11.26
CA PHE A 79 -0.10 7.66 -10.19
C PHE A 79 -0.87 6.43 -10.69
N LEU A 80 -1.04 5.48 -9.79
CA LEU A 80 -1.92 4.33 -9.93
C LEU A 80 -2.88 4.27 -8.73
N LEU A 81 -4.18 4.28 -9.00
CA LEU A 81 -5.23 4.08 -8.01
C LEU A 81 -5.66 2.61 -8.03
N LYS A 82 -5.93 2.01 -6.85
CA LYS A 82 -6.32 0.61 -6.75
C LYS A 82 -7.40 0.39 -5.68
N LEU A 83 -8.17 -0.67 -5.85
CA LEU A 83 -8.79 -1.39 -4.74
C LEU A 83 -7.87 -2.58 -4.44
N LEU A 84 -7.37 -2.66 -3.21
CA LEU A 84 -6.50 -3.74 -2.73
C LEU A 84 -7.24 -4.60 -1.71
N ALA A 85 -7.28 -5.91 -1.94
CA ALA A 85 -8.01 -6.88 -1.11
C ALA A 85 -7.09 -7.98 -0.62
N ALA A 86 -6.47 -7.77 0.53
CA ALA A 86 -5.62 -8.75 1.18
C ALA A 86 -6.46 -9.84 1.85
N GLY A 87 -6.34 -11.06 1.37
CA GLY A 87 -6.91 -12.27 1.96
C GLY A 87 -5.89 -13.11 2.74
N ALA A 88 -4.60 -12.82 2.52
CA ALA A 88 -3.47 -13.41 3.24
C ALA A 88 -2.34 -12.38 3.33
N PRO A 89 -1.38 -12.56 4.26
CA PRO A 89 -0.28 -11.62 4.42
C PRO A 89 0.57 -11.45 3.17
N LEU A 90 0.87 -10.21 2.80
CA LEU A 90 1.81 -9.85 1.75
C LEU A 90 3.26 -9.89 2.28
N SER A 91 4.24 -9.94 1.36
CA SER A 91 5.66 -9.85 1.74
C SER A 91 5.98 -8.54 2.41
N LEU A 92 6.98 -8.55 3.31
CA LEU A 92 7.63 -7.33 3.78
C LEU A 92 8.33 -6.65 2.61
N GLN A 93 8.10 -5.35 2.43
CA GLN A 93 8.65 -4.57 1.34
C GLN A 93 9.00 -3.15 1.76
N ALA A 94 9.96 -2.56 1.04
CA ALA A 94 10.29 -1.15 1.13
C ALA A 94 10.53 -0.59 -0.27
N HIS A 95 10.30 0.71 -0.43
CA HIS A 95 10.48 1.41 -1.68
C HIS A 95 11.61 2.43 -1.59
N PRO A 96 12.41 2.61 -2.65
CA PRO A 96 13.51 3.58 -2.65
C PRO A 96 12.99 5.02 -2.72
N SER A 97 13.81 5.99 -2.27
CA SER A 97 13.60 7.40 -2.62
C SER A 97 13.83 7.61 -4.13
N LYS A 98 13.46 8.80 -4.63
CA LYS A 98 13.68 9.15 -6.04
C LYS A 98 15.16 9.07 -6.42
N GLU A 99 16.04 9.60 -5.57
CA GLU A 99 17.49 9.57 -5.77
C GLU A 99 18.05 8.13 -5.75
N GLN A 100 17.57 7.33 -4.80
CA GLN A 100 17.96 5.91 -4.70
C GLN A 100 17.47 5.11 -5.91
N ALA A 101 16.25 5.39 -6.38
CA ALA A 101 15.68 4.74 -7.56
C ALA A 101 16.45 5.07 -8.83
N CYS A 102 16.76 6.35 -9.09
CA CYS A 102 17.57 6.77 -10.22
C CYS A 102 18.94 6.10 -10.21
N ALA A 103 19.70 6.23 -9.09
CA ALA A 103 21.04 5.65 -8.97
C ALA A 103 21.03 4.11 -9.03
N GLY A 104 19.98 3.47 -8.47
CA GLY A 104 19.81 2.02 -8.51
C GLY A 104 19.50 1.51 -9.91
N PHE A 105 18.60 2.19 -10.61
CA PHE A 105 18.22 1.87 -11.97
C PHE A 105 19.42 1.98 -12.93
N GLU A 106 20.13 3.12 -12.92
CA GLU A 106 21.36 3.32 -13.72
C GLU A 106 22.40 2.22 -13.45
N ARG A 107 22.66 1.89 -12.19
CA ARG A 107 23.62 0.84 -11.81
C ARG A 107 23.22 -0.54 -12.34
N GLU A 108 21.93 -0.90 -12.29
CA GLU A 108 21.43 -2.18 -12.78
C GLU A 108 21.41 -2.23 -14.33
N GLU A 109 21.13 -1.11 -15.01
CA GLU A 109 21.27 -0.96 -16.47
C GLU A 109 22.73 -1.15 -16.90
N ASP A 110 23.67 -0.45 -16.26
CA ASP A 110 25.11 -0.55 -16.56
C ASP A 110 25.67 -1.95 -16.33
N SER A 111 25.09 -2.71 -15.39
CA SER A 111 25.45 -4.11 -15.14
C SER A 111 24.95 -5.08 -16.21
N GLY A 112 24.05 -4.63 -17.09
CA GLY A 112 23.39 -5.46 -18.11
C GLY A 112 22.38 -6.45 -17.53
N LEU A 113 21.88 -6.22 -16.32
CA LEU A 113 20.83 -7.04 -15.71
C LEU A 113 19.49 -6.82 -16.43
N ASP A 114 18.91 -7.90 -16.96
CA ASP A 114 17.63 -7.81 -17.67
C ASP A 114 16.52 -7.23 -16.79
N LEU A 115 15.63 -6.41 -17.38
CA LEU A 115 14.55 -5.75 -16.66
C LEU A 115 13.60 -6.74 -15.98
N HIS A 116 13.46 -7.94 -16.55
CA HIS A 116 12.60 -9.01 -16.03
C HIS A 116 13.36 -10.06 -15.20
N ASP A 117 14.67 -9.88 -14.97
CA ASP A 117 15.43 -10.77 -14.10
C ASP A 117 14.83 -10.73 -12.68
N PRO A 118 14.55 -11.87 -12.04
CA PRO A 118 13.96 -11.91 -10.69
C PRO A 118 14.86 -11.29 -9.60
N ARG A 119 16.14 -11.04 -9.90
CA ARG A 119 17.09 -10.34 -9.01
C ARG A 119 17.07 -8.82 -9.17
N ARG A 120 16.38 -8.31 -10.21
CA ARG A 120 16.29 -6.86 -10.47
C ARG A 120 15.45 -6.18 -9.41
N ASN A 121 16.05 -5.22 -8.68
CA ASN A 121 15.39 -4.42 -7.66
C ASN A 121 14.75 -3.16 -8.24
N TYR A 122 15.42 -2.53 -9.22
CA TYR A 122 15.01 -1.25 -9.80
C TYR A 122 14.53 -1.43 -11.24
N LYS A 123 13.21 -1.38 -11.42
CA LYS A 123 12.56 -1.56 -12.72
C LYS A 123 12.31 -0.25 -13.45
N ASP A 124 12.35 0.85 -12.72
CA ASP A 124 12.20 2.20 -13.21
C ASP A 124 12.98 3.18 -12.31
N PRO A 125 13.25 4.42 -12.78
CA PRO A 125 13.98 5.42 -12.01
C PRO A 125 13.05 6.21 -11.07
N ASN A 126 11.94 5.63 -10.60
CA ASN A 126 10.93 6.35 -9.85
C ASN A 126 10.83 5.88 -8.40
N HIS A 127 10.40 6.79 -7.52
CA HIS A 127 10.02 6.46 -6.15
C HIS A 127 8.59 5.89 -6.12
N LYS A 128 8.22 5.33 -4.98
CA LYS A 128 6.90 4.71 -4.83
C LYS A 128 6.29 5.03 -3.46
N PRO A 129 6.00 6.31 -3.15
CA PRO A 129 5.17 6.62 -2.01
C PRO A 129 3.76 6.07 -2.21
N GLU A 130 3.14 5.59 -1.12
CA GLU A 130 1.85 4.93 -1.12
C GLU A 130 0.94 5.49 -0.03
N LEU A 131 -0.35 5.60 -0.32
CA LEU A 131 -1.40 5.88 0.65
C LEU A 131 -2.44 4.77 0.57
N ILE A 132 -2.73 4.09 1.69
CA ILE A 132 -3.84 3.16 1.82
C ILE A 132 -4.92 3.74 2.73
N VAL A 133 -6.17 3.68 2.29
CA VAL A 133 -7.36 4.07 3.08
C VAL A 133 -8.23 2.84 3.28
N ALA A 134 -8.44 2.44 4.52
CA ALA A 134 -9.24 1.26 4.86
C ALA A 134 -10.72 1.40 4.47
N LEU A 135 -11.27 0.41 3.80
CA LEU A 135 -12.71 0.27 3.54
C LEU A 135 -13.38 -0.75 4.47
N THR A 136 -12.62 -1.72 4.96
CA THR A 136 -12.98 -2.68 6.01
C THR A 136 -11.96 -2.58 7.13
N PRO A 137 -12.12 -3.25 8.29
CA PRO A 137 -10.99 -3.43 9.20
C PRO A 137 -9.77 -3.93 8.40
N PHE A 138 -8.65 -3.21 8.51
CA PHE A 138 -7.47 -3.41 7.66
C PHE A 138 -6.21 -3.52 8.52
N GLN A 139 -5.52 -4.64 8.41
CA GLN A 139 -4.34 -4.95 9.20
C GLN A 139 -3.08 -4.66 8.39
N ALA A 140 -2.18 -3.85 8.95
CA ALA A 140 -0.95 -3.42 8.31
C ALA A 140 0.23 -3.35 9.29
N LEU A 141 1.41 -3.64 8.77
CA LEU A 141 2.69 -3.34 9.39
C LEU A 141 3.28 -2.13 8.68
N ALA A 142 3.76 -1.12 9.41
CA ALA A 142 4.33 0.08 8.81
C ALA A 142 5.43 0.72 9.67
N GLY A 143 6.64 0.76 9.14
CA GLY A 143 7.81 1.37 9.74
C GLY A 143 8.24 0.76 11.08
N PHE A 144 9.45 1.05 11.50
CA PHE A 144 9.95 0.54 12.78
C PHE A 144 9.18 1.14 13.96
N ARG A 145 8.88 0.27 14.95
CA ARG A 145 8.33 0.70 16.24
C ARG A 145 9.42 1.39 17.05
N PRO A 146 9.08 2.41 17.90
CA PRO A 146 10.04 2.96 18.85
C PRO A 146 10.77 1.85 19.61
N PHE A 147 12.10 1.94 19.65
CA PHE A 147 12.91 0.81 20.16
C PHE A 147 12.58 0.46 21.61
N THR A 148 12.25 1.45 22.47
CA THR A 148 11.81 1.22 23.85
C THR A 148 10.60 0.27 23.92
N ARG A 149 9.62 0.44 23.03
CA ARG A 149 8.43 -0.43 22.95
C ARG A 149 8.77 -1.81 22.39
N THR A 150 9.73 -1.87 21.47
CA THR A 150 10.22 -3.15 20.96
C THR A 150 10.97 -3.92 22.04
N ALA A 151 11.81 -3.25 22.84
CA ALA A 151 12.51 -3.85 23.97
C ALA A 151 11.55 -4.41 25.02
N GLU A 152 10.49 -3.67 25.39
CA GLU A 152 9.43 -4.14 26.30
C GLU A 152 8.77 -5.44 25.80
N LEU A 153 8.45 -5.50 24.50
CA LEU A 153 7.88 -6.72 23.89
C LEU A 153 8.84 -7.90 23.98
N LEU A 154 10.11 -7.68 23.62
CA LEU A 154 11.13 -8.74 23.61
C LEU A 154 11.47 -9.24 25.02
N GLU A 155 11.43 -8.38 26.03
CA GLU A 155 11.55 -8.75 27.44
C GLU A 155 10.39 -9.65 27.90
N VAL A 156 9.15 -9.30 27.56
CA VAL A 156 7.96 -10.11 27.91
C VAL A 156 7.97 -11.45 27.18
N LEU A 157 8.44 -11.46 25.91
CA LEU A 157 8.57 -12.67 25.09
C LEU A 157 9.57 -13.67 25.68
N ASP A 158 10.65 -13.17 26.27
CA ASP A 158 11.70 -13.94 26.97
C ASP A 158 12.16 -15.18 26.19
N ALA A 159 12.60 -14.96 24.94
CA ALA A 159 13.14 -15.99 24.07
C ALA A 159 14.67 -15.99 24.13
N PRO A 160 15.34 -16.99 24.78
CA PRO A 160 16.78 -17.00 24.98
C PRO A 160 17.60 -16.87 23.71
N GLY A 161 17.16 -17.51 22.61
CA GLY A 161 17.79 -17.40 21.29
C GLY A 161 17.75 -15.99 20.73
N LEU A 162 16.73 -15.20 21.05
CA LEU A 162 16.58 -13.81 20.61
C LEU A 162 17.34 -12.83 21.53
N ASN A 163 17.41 -13.13 22.85
CA ASN A 163 18.02 -12.25 23.85
C ASN A 163 19.49 -11.91 23.55
N ARG A 164 20.24 -12.82 22.94
CA ARG A 164 21.65 -12.56 22.54
C ARG A 164 21.77 -11.44 21.49
N TYR A 165 20.77 -11.23 20.65
CA TYR A 165 20.75 -10.17 19.65
C TYR A 165 20.28 -8.84 20.25
N THR A 166 19.32 -8.89 21.16
CA THR A 166 18.83 -7.71 21.88
C THR A 166 19.86 -7.14 22.84
N ALA A 167 20.76 -7.98 23.38
CA ALA A 167 21.89 -7.52 24.22
C ALA A 167 22.94 -6.70 23.46
N MET A 168 22.90 -6.67 22.11
CA MET A 168 23.80 -5.87 21.27
C MET A 168 23.28 -4.42 21.06
N VAL A 169 22.13 -4.12 21.62
CA VAL A 169 21.44 -2.86 21.34
C VAL A 169 21.76 -1.82 22.41
N ASP A 170 22.06 -0.61 21.97
CA ASP A 170 22.19 0.58 22.83
C ASP A 170 20.92 1.43 22.73
N PRO A 171 20.11 1.54 23.79
CA PRO A 171 18.91 2.38 23.77
C PRO A 171 19.19 3.88 23.56
N ALA A 172 20.45 4.32 23.73
CA ALA A 172 20.85 5.69 23.50
C ALA A 172 21.07 6.02 22.00
N ASP A 173 21.24 4.98 21.16
CA ASP A 173 21.35 5.10 19.70
C ASP A 173 20.34 4.20 19.02
N GLU A 174 19.10 4.69 18.90
CA GLU A 174 17.98 3.94 18.36
C GLU A 174 18.21 3.52 16.91
N GLU A 175 18.74 4.42 16.06
CA GLU A 175 18.96 4.13 14.65
C GLU A 175 19.99 3.03 14.44
N ALA A 176 21.17 3.13 15.08
CA ALA A 176 22.19 2.12 14.98
C ALA A 176 21.72 0.77 15.56
N SER A 177 20.94 0.80 16.62
CA SER A 177 20.35 -0.37 17.27
C SER A 177 19.36 -1.11 16.39
N LEU A 178 18.39 -0.40 15.80
CA LEU A 178 17.42 -0.97 14.86
C LEU A 178 18.13 -1.53 13.62
N ARG A 179 19.10 -0.80 13.08
CA ARG A 179 19.91 -1.24 11.93
C ARG A 179 20.66 -2.52 12.24
N ALA A 180 21.39 -2.57 13.37
CA ALA A 180 22.16 -3.73 13.78
C ALA A 180 21.27 -4.95 14.02
N LEU A 181 20.18 -4.79 14.76
CA LEU A 181 19.25 -5.87 15.06
C LEU A 181 18.58 -6.41 13.80
N PHE A 182 17.97 -5.54 12.99
CA PHE A 182 17.31 -5.92 11.75
C PHE A 182 18.30 -6.63 10.79
N THR A 183 19.45 -6.01 10.51
CA THR A 183 20.45 -6.57 9.59
C THR A 183 20.95 -7.93 10.07
N THR A 184 21.16 -8.08 11.37
CA THR A 184 21.61 -9.36 11.95
C THR A 184 20.54 -10.43 11.76
N LEU A 185 19.27 -10.14 12.07
CA LEU A 185 18.17 -11.10 11.92
C LEU A 185 17.99 -11.55 10.47
N VAL A 186 17.88 -10.61 9.52
CA VAL A 186 17.62 -10.95 8.10
C VAL A 186 18.81 -11.60 7.40
N SER A 187 20.02 -11.52 8.00
CA SER A 187 21.24 -12.16 7.50
C SER A 187 21.53 -13.52 8.13
N LEU A 188 20.67 -14.01 9.01
CA LEU A 188 20.87 -15.31 9.66
C LEU A 188 20.91 -16.44 8.63
N PRO A 189 21.85 -17.40 8.78
CA PRO A 189 21.78 -18.64 8.01
C PRO A 189 20.45 -19.36 8.22
N ARG A 190 19.86 -19.90 7.15
CA ARG A 190 18.51 -20.49 7.16
C ARG A 190 18.24 -21.41 8.35
N LYS A 191 19.18 -22.30 8.69
CA LYS A 191 19.01 -23.21 9.84
C LYS A 191 18.86 -22.48 11.17
N ALA A 192 19.62 -21.41 11.37
CA ALA A 192 19.55 -20.60 12.59
C ALA A 192 18.25 -19.75 12.61
N ALA A 193 17.87 -19.23 11.46
CA ALA A 193 16.61 -18.47 11.29
C ALA A 193 15.40 -19.34 11.64
N VAL A 194 15.28 -20.53 11.06
CA VAL A 194 14.17 -21.47 11.34
C VAL A 194 14.10 -21.80 12.82
N ALA A 195 15.23 -22.20 13.45
CA ALA A 195 15.24 -22.55 14.88
C ALA A 195 14.83 -21.36 15.77
N LEU A 196 15.22 -20.14 15.41
CA LEU A 196 14.83 -18.93 16.15
C LEU A 196 13.36 -18.59 15.97
N VAL A 197 12.82 -18.72 14.75
CA VAL A 197 11.38 -18.52 14.47
C VAL A 197 10.54 -19.52 15.28
N GLU A 198 10.91 -20.81 15.29
CA GLU A 198 10.21 -21.85 16.04
C GLU A 198 10.24 -21.61 17.56
N GLU A 199 11.39 -21.16 18.10
CA GLU A 199 11.51 -20.80 19.51
C GLU A 199 10.58 -19.65 19.88
N VAL A 200 10.60 -18.57 19.07
CA VAL A 200 9.75 -17.38 19.29
C VAL A 200 8.28 -17.73 19.10
N GLU A 201 7.94 -18.56 18.10
CA GLU A 201 6.57 -19.05 17.91
C GLU A 201 6.04 -19.77 19.16
N HIS A 202 6.82 -20.69 19.71
CA HIS A 202 6.42 -21.40 20.93
C HIS A 202 6.14 -20.45 22.09
N LYS A 203 7.05 -19.48 22.32
CA LYS A 203 6.89 -18.47 23.38
C LYS A 203 5.69 -17.56 23.15
N ALA A 204 5.50 -17.08 21.91
CA ALA A 204 4.38 -16.23 21.53
C ALA A 204 3.04 -16.95 21.74
N ARG A 205 2.93 -18.23 21.34
CA ARG A 205 1.74 -19.06 21.51
C ARG A 205 1.36 -19.20 22.98
N VAL A 206 2.32 -19.52 23.85
CA VAL A 206 2.09 -19.60 25.28
C VAL A 206 1.59 -18.28 25.87
N LEU A 207 2.17 -17.15 25.46
CA LEU A 207 1.77 -15.82 25.93
C LEU A 207 0.37 -15.44 25.46
N VAL A 208 0.06 -15.67 24.19
CA VAL A 208 -1.27 -15.35 23.61
C VAL A 208 -2.36 -16.19 24.26
N GLU A 209 -2.13 -17.50 24.47
CA GLU A 209 -3.09 -18.41 25.10
C GLU A 209 -3.30 -18.13 26.59
N SER A 210 -2.21 -17.91 27.35
CA SER A 210 -2.28 -17.71 28.81
C SER A 210 -2.64 -16.29 29.22
N ARG A 211 -2.39 -15.31 28.36
CA ARG A 211 -2.64 -13.87 28.54
C ARG A 211 -2.27 -13.37 29.95
N PRO A 212 -1.00 -13.49 30.35
CA PRO A 212 -0.57 -13.10 31.70
C PRO A 212 -0.70 -11.56 31.86
N ALA A 213 -0.88 -11.10 33.13
CA ALA A 213 -1.08 -9.68 33.42
C ALA A 213 0.05 -8.74 32.93
N ARG A 214 1.26 -9.28 32.71
CA ARG A 214 2.39 -8.53 32.14
C ARG A 214 2.30 -8.32 30.63
N LEU A 215 1.41 -9.04 29.94
CA LEU A 215 1.20 -8.93 28.50
C LEU A 215 0.16 -7.82 28.25
N ALA A 216 0.62 -6.64 27.83
CA ALA A 216 -0.26 -5.55 27.44
C ALA A 216 -1.06 -5.91 26.18
N ASP A 217 -2.23 -5.30 25.97
CA ASP A 217 -3.11 -5.61 24.82
C ASP A 217 -2.39 -5.42 23.48
N TRP A 218 -1.64 -4.34 23.30
CA TRP A 218 -0.88 -4.12 22.08
C TRP A 218 0.20 -5.17 21.82
N MET A 219 0.82 -5.74 22.88
CA MET A 219 1.79 -6.85 22.77
C MET A 219 1.09 -8.13 22.34
N HIS A 220 -0.08 -8.39 22.94
CA HIS A 220 -0.92 -9.52 22.56
C HIS A 220 -1.25 -9.47 21.08
N ASP A 221 -1.70 -8.31 20.58
CA ASP A 221 -2.08 -8.13 19.17
C ASP A 221 -0.87 -8.33 18.23
N VAL A 222 0.31 -7.82 18.60
CA VAL A 222 1.55 -8.04 17.83
C VAL A 222 1.96 -9.51 17.83
N LEU A 223 1.82 -10.22 18.96
CA LEU A 223 2.16 -11.64 19.02
C LEU A 223 1.13 -12.51 18.28
N ALA A 224 -0.15 -12.17 18.32
CA ALA A 224 -1.18 -12.82 17.52
C ALA A 224 -0.91 -12.65 16.02
N MET A 225 -0.63 -11.43 15.59
CA MET A 225 -0.18 -11.12 14.22
C MET A 225 1.07 -11.95 13.83
N TYR A 226 2.07 -12.04 14.70
CA TYR A 226 3.27 -12.83 14.45
C TYR A 226 2.95 -14.31 14.21
N LEU A 227 2.03 -14.90 14.99
CA LEU A 227 1.61 -16.29 14.82
C LEU A 227 0.92 -16.52 13.47
N GLU A 228 0.12 -15.58 12.99
CA GLU A 228 -0.48 -15.64 11.64
C GLU A 228 0.61 -15.61 10.55
N LEU A 229 1.64 -14.76 10.71
CA LEU A 229 2.76 -14.72 9.77
C LEU A 229 3.56 -16.02 9.72
N VAL A 230 3.82 -16.64 10.87
CA VAL A 230 4.55 -17.91 10.93
C VAL A 230 3.73 -19.07 10.34
N GLU A 231 2.41 -19.04 10.51
CA GLU A 231 1.51 -20.00 9.87
C GLU A 231 1.53 -19.88 8.35
N ALA A 232 1.48 -18.63 7.83
CA ALA A 232 1.51 -18.34 6.38
C ALA A 232 2.90 -18.59 5.75
N TYR A 233 3.97 -18.31 6.50
CA TYR A 233 5.37 -18.39 6.05
C TYR A 233 6.25 -19.14 7.04
N PRO A 234 6.12 -20.48 7.18
CA PRO A 234 6.84 -21.27 8.18
C PRO A 234 8.35 -21.13 8.07
N GLY A 235 8.99 -20.73 9.17
CA GLY A 235 10.44 -20.58 9.26
C GLY A 235 11.04 -19.38 8.48
N ASP A 236 10.20 -18.48 7.96
CA ASP A 236 10.69 -17.26 7.29
C ASP A 236 11.12 -16.22 8.34
N ILE A 237 12.36 -15.74 8.21
CA ILE A 237 12.93 -14.75 9.14
C ILE A 237 12.21 -13.40 9.11
N GLY A 238 11.50 -13.10 8.02
CA GLY A 238 10.66 -11.91 7.90
C GLY A 238 9.60 -11.82 8.99
N ALA A 239 9.14 -12.96 9.54
CA ALA A 239 8.23 -12.96 10.68
C ALA A 239 8.87 -12.32 11.93
N LEU A 240 10.16 -12.58 12.20
CA LEU A 240 10.89 -11.90 13.28
C LEU A 240 11.17 -10.44 12.98
N ALA A 241 11.48 -10.10 11.71
CA ALA A 241 11.62 -8.72 11.30
C ALA A 241 10.32 -7.92 11.51
N ALA A 242 9.15 -8.54 11.29
CA ALA A 242 7.84 -7.96 11.55
C ALA A 242 7.61 -7.58 13.02
N LEU A 243 8.22 -8.28 13.99
CA LEU A 243 8.15 -7.92 15.41
C LEU A 243 8.80 -6.56 15.73
N LEU A 244 9.64 -6.03 14.84
CA LEU A 244 10.27 -4.72 15.00
C LEU A 244 9.40 -3.58 14.47
N LEU A 245 8.31 -3.88 13.76
CA LEU A 245 7.45 -2.91 13.10
C LEU A 245 6.25 -2.51 13.96
N ASN A 246 5.69 -1.33 13.67
CA ASN A 246 4.38 -0.99 14.17
C ASN A 246 3.32 -1.88 13.52
N TYR A 247 2.35 -2.31 14.29
CA TYR A 247 1.16 -3.02 13.83
C TYR A 247 -0.06 -2.13 13.97
N PHE A 248 -0.83 -2.01 12.90
CA PHE A 248 -2.03 -1.19 12.82
C PHE A 248 -3.24 -2.05 12.46
N ASN A 249 -4.32 -1.85 13.17
CA ASN A 249 -5.65 -2.36 12.83
C ASN A 249 -6.54 -1.16 12.50
N LEU A 250 -6.52 -0.75 11.22
CA LEU A 250 -7.24 0.43 10.75
C LEU A 250 -8.71 0.15 10.69
N GLN A 251 -9.50 1.10 11.15
CA GLN A 251 -10.94 1.10 10.96
C GLN A 251 -11.32 1.76 9.62
N PRO A 252 -12.51 1.45 9.06
CA PRO A 252 -12.95 2.05 7.80
C PRO A 252 -12.84 3.58 7.82
N GLY A 253 -12.09 4.12 6.85
CA GLY A 253 -11.77 5.53 6.71
C GLY A 253 -10.46 5.97 7.32
N GLU A 254 -9.83 5.18 8.18
CA GLU A 254 -8.46 5.45 8.62
C GLU A 254 -7.46 5.16 7.49
N ALA A 255 -6.35 5.88 7.48
CA ALA A 255 -5.35 5.80 6.42
C ALA A 255 -3.93 5.68 6.97
N LEU A 256 -3.04 5.09 6.16
CA LEU A 256 -1.59 5.09 6.36
C LEU A 256 -0.90 5.64 5.12
N TYR A 257 0.06 6.54 5.33
CA TYR A 257 0.98 7.00 4.31
C TYR A 257 2.35 6.34 4.51
N LEU A 258 2.87 5.77 3.45
CA LEU A 258 4.15 5.05 3.39
C LEU A 258 5.10 5.79 2.47
N ASP A 259 6.05 6.48 3.07
CA ASP A 259 7.12 7.17 2.37
C ASP A 259 8.28 6.21 2.02
N ALA A 260 9.19 6.67 1.18
CA ALA A 260 10.40 5.94 0.82
C ALA A 260 11.17 5.45 2.08
N GLY A 261 11.70 4.24 2.02
CA GLY A 261 12.50 3.62 3.08
C GLY A 261 11.70 3.07 4.26
N GLN A 262 10.38 3.15 4.24
CA GLN A 262 9.53 2.56 5.28
C GLN A 262 9.26 1.08 4.98
N LEU A 263 9.73 0.18 5.85
CA LEU A 263 9.41 -1.25 5.75
C LEU A 263 7.95 -1.48 6.13
N HIS A 264 7.20 -2.18 5.30
CA HIS A 264 5.77 -2.38 5.51
C HIS A 264 5.26 -3.70 4.93
N ALA A 265 4.08 -4.11 5.34
CA ALA A 265 3.31 -5.21 4.74
C ALA A 265 1.83 -5.06 5.10
N TYR A 266 0.94 -5.48 4.20
CA TYR A 266 -0.49 -5.63 4.48
C TYR A 266 -0.82 -7.09 4.77
N GLN A 267 -1.78 -7.33 5.66
CA GLN A 267 -2.14 -8.69 6.08
C GLN A 267 -3.54 -9.07 5.67
N HIS A 268 -4.52 -8.27 6.07
CA HIS A 268 -5.94 -8.54 5.80
C HIS A 268 -6.70 -7.24 5.62
N GLY A 269 -7.70 -7.28 4.77
CA GLY A 269 -8.66 -6.19 4.59
C GLY A 269 -8.78 -5.70 3.16
N LEU A 270 -9.75 -4.82 2.95
CA LEU A 270 -9.99 -4.11 1.71
C LEU A 270 -9.69 -2.63 1.92
N GLY A 271 -8.95 -2.02 1.00
CA GLY A 271 -8.63 -0.59 1.02
C GLY A 271 -8.56 0.03 -0.36
N VAL A 272 -8.67 1.35 -0.41
CA VAL A 272 -8.28 2.16 -1.56
C VAL A 272 -6.81 2.51 -1.41
N GLU A 273 -5.98 2.08 -2.34
CA GLU A 273 -4.56 2.43 -2.40
C GLU A 273 -4.30 3.36 -3.58
N ILE A 274 -3.50 4.39 -3.35
CA ILE A 274 -2.93 5.21 -4.41
C ILE A 274 -1.42 5.29 -4.22
N MET A 275 -0.68 5.20 -5.31
CA MET A 275 0.78 5.21 -5.28
C MET A 275 1.35 5.99 -6.47
N ALA A 276 2.57 6.51 -6.35
CA ALA A 276 3.30 6.94 -7.52
C ALA A 276 3.59 5.75 -8.44
N ASN A 277 3.60 6.02 -9.74
CA ASN A 277 3.68 4.96 -10.76
C ASN A 277 5.10 4.39 -10.82
N SER A 278 5.35 3.30 -10.09
CA SER A 278 6.64 2.59 -10.01
C SER A 278 6.44 1.12 -9.64
N ASP A 279 7.32 0.24 -10.18
CA ASP A 279 7.40 -1.18 -9.86
C ASP A 279 8.54 -1.53 -8.89
N ASN A 280 9.26 -0.53 -8.36
CA ASN A 280 10.42 -0.73 -7.50
C ASN A 280 10.03 -1.30 -6.14
N VAL A 281 10.51 -2.51 -5.84
CA VAL A 281 10.22 -3.23 -4.59
C VAL A 281 11.46 -3.95 -4.08
N LEU A 282 11.92 -3.58 -2.89
CA LEU A 282 12.91 -4.33 -2.12
C LEU A 282 12.20 -5.15 -1.05
N ARG A 283 12.42 -6.46 -1.07
CA ARG A 283 11.72 -7.39 -0.16
C ARG A 283 12.52 -7.63 1.10
N GLY A 284 11.83 -7.68 2.24
CA GLY A 284 12.41 -7.89 3.58
C GLY A 284 12.12 -9.26 4.19
N GLY A 285 11.45 -10.17 3.47
CA GLY A 285 11.01 -11.48 3.95
C GLY A 285 9.53 -11.72 3.68
N LEU A 286 8.98 -12.80 4.26
CA LEU A 286 7.63 -13.29 4.02
C LEU A 286 7.39 -13.55 2.52
N THR A 287 8.36 -14.19 1.87
CA THR A 287 8.33 -14.40 0.42
C THR A 287 9.25 -15.52 -0.01
N SER A 288 8.86 -16.21 -1.10
CA SER A 288 9.74 -17.14 -1.82
C SER A 288 10.60 -16.47 -2.89
N LYS A 289 10.38 -15.15 -3.14
CA LYS A 289 11.13 -14.39 -4.15
C LYS A 289 12.50 -13.99 -3.59
N HIS A 290 13.39 -13.55 -4.49
CA HIS A 290 14.73 -13.06 -4.12
C HIS A 290 14.64 -11.90 -3.11
N VAL A 291 15.51 -11.93 -2.10
CA VAL A 291 15.70 -10.86 -1.10
C VAL A 291 17.16 -10.39 -1.19
N ASP A 292 17.34 -9.14 -1.60
CA ASP A 292 18.63 -8.46 -1.63
C ASP A 292 18.83 -7.71 -0.32
N VAL A 293 19.39 -8.40 0.68
CA VAL A 293 19.60 -7.83 2.02
C VAL A 293 20.51 -6.59 2.00
N PRO A 294 21.67 -6.58 1.31
CA PRO A 294 22.52 -5.39 1.22
C PRO A 294 21.79 -4.17 0.65
N GLU A 295 21.04 -4.35 -0.42
CA GLU A 295 20.29 -3.24 -1.04
C GLU A 295 19.11 -2.81 -0.19
N LEU A 296 18.37 -3.74 0.42
CA LEU A 296 17.31 -3.45 1.35
C LEU A 296 17.79 -2.56 2.51
N VAL A 297 18.92 -2.94 3.16
CA VAL A 297 19.51 -2.18 4.27
C VAL A 297 19.98 -0.79 3.84
N ARG A 298 20.36 -0.62 2.57
CA ARG A 298 20.72 0.69 2.00
C ARG A 298 19.52 1.61 1.86
N VAL A 299 18.36 1.06 1.48
CA VAL A 299 17.13 1.81 1.22
C VAL A 299 16.38 2.16 2.51
N LEU A 300 16.41 1.27 3.52
CA LEU A 300 15.64 1.42 4.75
C LEU A 300 16.04 2.64 5.59
N LYS A 301 15.03 3.34 6.11
CA LYS A 301 15.14 4.33 7.20
C LYS A 301 15.04 3.59 8.54
N PHE A 302 16.11 3.59 9.32
CA PHE A 302 16.16 2.93 10.63
C PHE A 302 15.74 3.84 11.78
N SER A 303 14.83 4.75 11.54
CA SER A 303 14.18 5.57 12.54
C SER A 303 12.78 5.06 12.85
N ALA A 304 12.34 5.25 14.09
CA ALA A 304 10.97 4.89 14.46
C ALA A 304 9.95 5.74 13.68
N LEU A 305 8.93 5.06 13.14
CA LEU A 305 7.79 5.72 12.52
C LEU A 305 6.73 6.00 13.58
N THR A 306 6.64 7.25 14.01
CA THR A 306 5.75 7.65 15.12
C THR A 306 4.37 8.10 14.65
N SER A 307 4.23 8.56 13.41
CA SER A 307 2.96 9.08 12.87
C SER A 307 2.80 8.78 11.37
N PRO A 308 2.43 7.55 10.99
CA PRO A 308 2.16 7.22 9.58
C PRO A 308 0.77 7.66 9.12
N ARG A 309 -0.08 8.15 10.01
CA ARG A 309 -1.41 8.64 9.66
C ARG A 309 -1.29 10.02 9.03
N PRO A 310 -1.75 10.21 7.77
CA PRO A 310 -1.73 11.52 7.13
C PRO A 310 -2.66 12.48 7.86
N GLN A 311 -2.33 13.76 7.82
CA GLN A 311 -3.27 14.79 8.19
C GLN A 311 -4.37 14.87 7.12
N THR A 312 -5.59 15.24 7.53
CA THR A 312 -6.69 15.46 6.62
C THR A 312 -7.17 16.90 6.69
N GLN A 313 -7.61 17.41 5.56
CA GLN A 313 -8.28 18.71 5.47
C GLN A 313 -9.75 18.48 5.11
N PRO A 314 -10.71 18.85 5.97
CA PRO A 314 -12.12 18.75 5.66
C PRO A 314 -12.51 19.60 4.45
N ASN A 315 -13.39 19.07 3.61
CA ASN A 315 -14.02 19.78 2.50
C ASN A 315 -15.56 19.67 2.60
N ALA A 316 -16.29 20.20 1.63
CA ALA A 316 -17.76 20.27 1.70
C ALA A 316 -18.47 18.90 1.78
N THR A 317 -17.85 17.83 1.29
CA THR A 317 -18.46 16.50 1.19
C THR A 317 -17.64 15.40 1.87
N GLY A 318 -16.46 15.72 2.43
CA GLY A 318 -15.58 14.75 3.06
C GLY A 318 -14.25 15.36 3.47
N GLU A 319 -13.16 14.75 3.05
CA GLU A 319 -11.80 15.13 3.46
C GLU A 319 -10.78 14.86 2.36
N GLU A 320 -9.73 15.66 2.31
CA GLU A 320 -8.54 15.47 1.48
C GLU A 320 -7.39 15.02 2.38
N PHE A 321 -6.62 14.02 1.94
CA PHE A 321 -5.42 13.55 2.62
C PHE A 321 -4.23 14.44 2.24
N LEU A 322 -3.61 15.09 3.23
CA LEU A 322 -2.46 15.97 3.00
C LEU A 322 -1.17 15.15 2.98
N LEU A 323 -0.51 15.11 1.84
CA LEU A 323 0.69 14.33 1.60
C LEU A 323 1.86 15.22 1.18
N PRO A 324 3.12 14.88 1.56
CA PRO A 324 4.29 15.67 1.22
C PRO A 324 4.88 15.30 -0.15
N ILE A 325 4.03 15.04 -1.13
CA ILE A 325 4.40 14.63 -2.50
C ILE A 325 3.54 15.36 -3.52
N GLU A 326 3.97 15.38 -4.77
CA GLU A 326 3.28 16.04 -5.88
C GLU A 326 2.71 15.06 -6.91
N ASP A 327 3.06 13.76 -6.80
CA ASP A 327 2.69 12.72 -7.76
C ASP A 327 1.19 12.49 -7.81
N PHE A 328 0.52 12.63 -6.67
CA PHE A 328 -0.93 12.45 -6.57
C PHE A 328 -1.53 13.16 -5.37
N ARG A 329 -2.82 13.41 -5.49
CA ARG A 329 -3.73 13.85 -4.42
C ARG A 329 -4.88 12.87 -4.31
N LEU A 330 -5.37 12.62 -3.11
CA LEU A 330 -6.53 11.78 -2.86
C LEU A 330 -7.49 12.47 -1.89
N SER A 331 -8.76 12.47 -2.22
CA SER A 331 -9.82 12.88 -1.31
C SER A 331 -10.93 11.85 -1.28
N ARG A 332 -11.60 11.77 -0.13
CA ARG A 332 -12.73 10.89 0.14
C ARG A 332 -13.99 11.73 0.32
N HIS A 333 -15.05 11.38 -0.37
CA HIS A 333 -16.30 12.11 -0.39
C HIS A 333 -17.48 11.20 -0.04
N ARG A 334 -18.33 11.67 0.85
CA ARG A 334 -19.61 11.03 1.21
C ARG A 334 -20.73 11.90 0.70
N LEU A 335 -21.40 11.44 -0.35
CA LEU A 335 -22.43 12.15 -1.04
C LEU A 335 -23.82 11.76 -0.52
N SER A 336 -24.72 12.72 -0.53
CA SER A 336 -26.16 12.55 -0.33
C SER A 336 -26.91 13.23 -1.47
N ALA A 337 -28.24 13.31 -1.39
CA ALA A 337 -29.03 14.02 -2.38
C ALA A 337 -28.70 15.52 -2.48
N GLU A 338 -28.18 16.12 -1.39
CA GLU A 338 -27.88 17.56 -1.28
C GLU A 338 -26.38 17.86 -1.38
N ALA A 339 -25.52 16.84 -1.22
CA ALA A 339 -24.07 17.00 -1.20
C ALA A 339 -23.47 16.57 -2.55
N THR A 340 -22.86 17.49 -3.27
CA THR A 340 -22.29 17.29 -4.60
C THR A 340 -20.76 17.41 -4.55
N LEU A 341 -20.05 16.45 -5.13
CA LEU A 341 -18.62 16.56 -5.43
C LEU A 341 -18.47 17.32 -6.75
N LYS A 342 -17.78 18.45 -6.71
CA LYS A 342 -17.31 19.16 -7.90
C LYS A 342 -15.86 18.80 -8.16
N VAL A 343 -15.56 18.35 -9.36
CA VAL A 343 -14.18 18.08 -9.76
C VAL A 343 -13.50 19.41 -10.07
N GLU A 344 -12.47 19.74 -9.30
CA GLU A 344 -11.69 20.98 -9.44
C GLU A 344 -10.21 20.62 -9.62
N THR A 345 -9.75 20.42 -10.84
CA THR A 345 -8.34 20.15 -11.16
C THR A 345 -7.96 20.80 -12.48
N ASP A 346 -6.69 21.09 -12.65
CA ASP A 346 -6.07 21.51 -13.91
C ASP A 346 -5.36 20.35 -14.62
N GLY A 347 -5.44 19.17 -14.05
CA GLY A 347 -4.85 17.91 -14.54
C GLY A 347 -5.89 16.81 -14.73
N PRO A 348 -5.42 15.58 -14.92
CA PRO A 348 -6.28 14.41 -15.06
C PRO A 348 -6.88 14.01 -13.71
N ALA A 349 -8.01 13.30 -13.76
CA ALA A 349 -8.60 12.76 -12.56
C ALA A 349 -9.23 11.37 -12.77
N ILE A 350 -9.28 10.59 -11.67
CA ILE A 350 -10.04 9.35 -11.58
C ILE A 350 -11.01 9.49 -10.41
N VAL A 351 -12.29 9.22 -10.64
CA VAL A 351 -13.30 9.13 -9.58
C VAL A 351 -13.76 7.69 -9.48
N LEU A 352 -13.53 7.09 -8.31
CA LEU A 352 -13.85 5.69 -7.99
C LEU A 352 -15.01 5.65 -6.98
N CYS A 353 -16.04 4.86 -7.26
CA CYS A 353 -17.12 4.58 -6.31
C CYS A 353 -16.77 3.36 -5.44
N THR A 354 -16.94 3.48 -4.11
CA THR A 354 -16.68 2.38 -3.15
C THR A 354 -17.93 1.95 -2.40
N SER A 355 -18.98 2.79 -2.36
CA SER A 355 -20.25 2.44 -1.71
C SER A 355 -21.41 3.23 -2.30
N GLY A 356 -22.59 2.63 -2.34
CA GLY A 356 -23.81 3.22 -2.90
C GLY A 356 -23.77 3.36 -4.41
N GLU A 357 -24.59 4.26 -4.96
CA GLU A 357 -24.61 4.60 -6.39
C GLU A 357 -24.48 6.12 -6.57
N ALA A 358 -23.62 6.54 -7.50
CA ALA A 358 -23.44 7.93 -7.85
C ALA A 358 -23.76 8.21 -9.32
N GLU A 359 -24.19 9.44 -9.60
CA GLU A 359 -24.39 9.97 -10.94
C GLU A 359 -23.44 11.14 -11.17
N GLY A 360 -22.66 11.05 -12.24
CA GLY A 360 -21.81 12.12 -12.73
C GLY A 360 -22.49 12.86 -13.87
N SER A 361 -22.37 14.19 -13.91
CA SER A 361 -22.84 15.03 -15.02
C SER A 361 -21.79 16.08 -15.37
N ALA A 362 -21.52 16.24 -16.66
CA ALA A 362 -20.59 17.25 -17.15
C ALA A 362 -21.33 18.36 -17.92
N PRO A 363 -20.80 19.59 -17.95
CA PRO A 363 -21.26 20.62 -18.87
C PRO A 363 -21.29 20.07 -20.30
N GLY A 364 -22.39 20.28 -21.04
CA GLY A 364 -22.57 19.69 -22.36
C GLY A 364 -23.44 18.41 -22.39
N GLY A 365 -23.89 17.93 -21.22
CA GLY A 365 -24.92 16.88 -21.09
C GLY A 365 -24.39 15.45 -21.03
N ALA A 366 -23.06 15.23 -21.00
CA ALA A 366 -22.51 13.92 -20.75
C ALA A 366 -22.83 13.46 -19.32
N THR A 367 -23.33 12.23 -19.16
CA THR A 367 -23.66 11.64 -17.86
C THR A 367 -23.04 10.26 -17.69
N CYS A 368 -22.77 9.86 -16.46
CA CYS A 368 -22.37 8.51 -16.11
C CYS A 368 -23.05 8.05 -14.81
N ALA A 369 -23.16 6.74 -14.63
CA ALA A 369 -23.56 6.14 -13.36
C ALA A 369 -22.38 5.31 -12.83
N LEU A 370 -22.14 5.35 -11.53
CA LEU A 370 -21.08 4.60 -10.86
C LEU A 370 -21.68 3.75 -9.74
N ARG A 371 -21.24 2.50 -9.70
CA ARG A 371 -21.50 1.53 -8.63
C ARG A 371 -20.19 1.18 -7.93
N PRO A 372 -20.24 0.51 -6.77
CA PRO A 372 -19.02 0.09 -6.09
C PRO A 372 -18.08 -0.73 -6.99
N GLY A 373 -16.82 -0.32 -7.03
CA GLY A 373 -15.78 -0.90 -7.90
C GLY A 373 -15.75 -0.34 -9.32
N GLU A 374 -16.61 0.64 -9.67
CA GLU A 374 -16.58 1.33 -10.97
C GLU A 374 -15.93 2.71 -10.84
N ALA A 375 -15.22 3.12 -11.90
CA ALA A 375 -14.53 4.40 -11.96
C ALA A 375 -14.75 5.11 -13.29
N VAL A 376 -14.49 6.41 -13.29
CA VAL A 376 -14.42 7.23 -14.52
C VAL A 376 -13.08 7.92 -14.60
N TRP A 377 -12.59 8.06 -15.83
CA TRP A 377 -11.48 8.90 -16.24
C TRP A 377 -11.97 10.27 -16.68
N ILE A 378 -11.27 11.32 -16.25
CA ILE A 378 -11.56 12.70 -16.58
C ILE A 378 -10.25 13.31 -17.10
N PRO A 379 -10.06 13.42 -18.43
CA PRO A 379 -8.88 14.08 -18.99
C PRO A 379 -8.84 15.56 -18.61
N ALA A 380 -7.64 16.13 -18.61
CA ALA A 380 -7.42 17.54 -18.24
C ALA A 380 -8.22 18.52 -19.14
N SER A 381 -8.43 18.17 -20.40
CA SER A 381 -9.18 18.97 -21.38
C SER A 381 -10.69 18.92 -21.23
N ASP A 382 -11.23 17.96 -20.44
CA ASP A 382 -12.67 17.81 -20.30
C ASP A 382 -13.28 18.91 -19.43
N PRO A 383 -14.55 19.27 -19.68
CA PRO A 383 -15.33 20.09 -18.76
C PRO A 383 -15.43 19.43 -17.40
N ARG A 384 -15.35 20.22 -16.33
CA ARG A 384 -15.39 19.75 -14.95
C ARG A 384 -16.73 19.13 -14.60
N PRO A 385 -16.84 17.82 -14.33
CA PRO A 385 -18.10 17.18 -13.96
C PRO A 385 -18.41 17.39 -12.47
N GLU A 386 -19.70 17.20 -12.16
CA GLU A 386 -20.22 17.13 -10.81
C GLU A 386 -20.78 15.73 -10.55
N PHE A 387 -20.56 15.20 -9.33
CA PHE A 387 -21.09 13.91 -8.89
C PHE A 387 -22.01 14.10 -7.70
N ARG A 388 -23.12 13.36 -7.70
CA ARG A 388 -24.09 13.29 -6.60
C ARG A 388 -24.50 11.86 -6.33
N ALA A 389 -24.98 11.57 -5.11
CA ALA A 389 -25.60 10.30 -4.86
C ALA A 389 -26.87 10.15 -5.70
N ARG A 390 -27.14 8.93 -6.18
CA ARG A 390 -28.39 8.63 -6.86
C ARG A 390 -29.59 8.91 -5.96
N GLN A 391 -30.71 9.30 -6.54
CA GLN A 391 -31.89 9.84 -5.84
C GLN A 391 -32.32 8.97 -4.63
N GLY A 392 -32.32 9.58 -3.44
CA GLY A 392 -32.70 8.95 -2.18
C GLY A 392 -31.63 8.09 -1.51
N GLY A 393 -30.40 8.03 -2.08
CA GLY A 393 -29.30 7.22 -1.59
C GLY A 393 -28.16 8.02 -0.97
N GLN A 394 -27.14 7.27 -0.55
CA GLN A 394 -25.79 7.77 -0.20
C GLN A 394 -24.78 7.10 -1.12
N ALA A 395 -23.67 7.78 -1.37
CA ALA A 395 -22.54 7.20 -2.10
C ALA A 395 -21.22 7.65 -1.48
N GLU A 396 -20.21 6.78 -1.57
CA GLU A 396 -18.85 7.12 -1.21
C GLU A 396 -17.98 7.07 -2.45
N LEU A 397 -17.29 8.18 -2.69
CA LEU A 397 -16.38 8.34 -3.82
C LEU A 397 -14.98 8.67 -3.32
N PHE A 398 -13.99 8.12 -4.01
CA PHE A 398 -12.61 8.57 -3.93
C PHE A 398 -12.25 9.34 -5.20
N TYR A 399 -11.69 10.51 -5.02
CA TYR A 399 -11.25 11.38 -6.09
C TYR A 399 -9.74 11.50 -6.06
N ALA A 400 -9.09 10.93 -7.09
CA ALA A 400 -7.65 10.96 -7.31
C ALA A 400 -7.32 11.96 -8.42
N SER A 401 -6.31 12.81 -8.23
CA SER A 401 -5.81 13.80 -9.18
C SER A 401 -4.30 14.04 -8.99
N VAL A 402 -3.72 14.94 -9.78
CA VAL A 402 -2.32 15.39 -9.65
C VAL A 402 -2.28 16.80 -9.11
#